data_6d44edf0104a6e7f258ad3a22703db77
#
_entry.id   6d44edf0104a6e7f258ad3a22703db77
#
_cell.length_a   1.000
_cell.length_b   1.000
_cell.length_c   1.000
_cell.angle_alpha   90.00
_cell.angle_beta   90.00
_cell.angle_gamma   90.00
#
_symmetry.space_group_name_H-M   'P 1'
#
loop_
_entity.id
_entity.type
_entity.pdbx_description
1 polymer ?
#
loop_
_entity_poly.entity_id
_entity_poly.type
_entity_poly.pdbx_seq_one_letter_code
_entity_poly.pdbx_strand_id
1 'polypeptide(L)'
;MKPAFALDFRNDAIALLHRSSGGWLLVGRVTLDAPDLPEALSYLRATALGLSPRGLATKLILPDEQLLVTTVDAPGPDEASRLAQIRTALEGRTPYAVEDLVFDWELVDGDVRVAVVARETLDEAESFATEHRFNPVSFAAAPAKGYAGEAFFGPT
;
A
#
# COMPACT_ATOMS: atom_id res chain seq x y z
N MET A 1 -9.40 13.95 -0.62
CA MET A 1 -10.32 13.34 0.36
C MET A 1 -9.70 12.08 0.95
N LYS A 2 -9.74 11.95 2.26
CA LYS A 2 -9.19 10.75 2.92
C LYS A 2 -10.18 9.59 2.77
N PRO A 3 -9.70 8.40 2.37
CA PRO A 3 -10.58 7.24 2.28
C PRO A 3 -11.11 6.84 3.67
N ALA A 4 -12.37 6.44 3.71
CA ALA A 4 -13.01 6.01 4.97
C ALA A 4 -12.66 4.58 5.35
N PHE A 5 -12.15 3.79 4.40
CA PHE A 5 -11.85 2.37 4.58
C PHE A 5 -10.45 2.04 4.11
N ALA A 6 -9.92 0.93 4.62
CA ALA A 6 -8.68 0.36 4.15
C ALA A 6 -8.82 -1.15 4.03
N LEU A 7 -8.22 -1.72 2.98
CA LEU A 7 -8.01 -3.16 2.88
C LEU A 7 -6.55 -3.43 3.20
N ASP A 8 -6.32 -4.16 4.28
CA ASP A 8 -5.01 -4.51 4.75
C ASP A 8 -4.69 -5.92 4.24
N PHE A 9 -3.84 -6.00 3.23
CA PHE A 9 -3.44 -7.26 2.63
C PHE A 9 -2.36 -7.91 3.49
N ARG A 10 -2.63 -9.14 3.88
CA ARG A 10 -1.68 -9.98 4.63
C ARG A 10 -1.33 -11.19 3.77
N ASN A 11 -0.36 -11.98 4.18
CA ASN A 11 0.04 -13.15 3.41
C ASN A 11 -1.10 -14.13 3.15
N ASP A 12 -1.97 -14.30 4.13
CA ASP A 12 -3.02 -15.33 4.10
C ASP A 12 -4.42 -14.77 4.29
N ALA A 13 -4.55 -13.44 4.44
CA ALA A 13 -5.84 -12.85 4.78
C ALA A 13 -5.94 -11.40 4.33
N ILE A 14 -7.18 -10.92 4.26
CA ILE A 14 -7.48 -9.50 4.00
C ILE A 14 -8.33 -9.01 5.16
N ALA A 15 -7.96 -7.89 5.74
CA ALA A 15 -8.73 -7.22 6.78
C ALA A 15 -9.33 -5.93 6.24
N LEU A 16 -10.61 -5.70 6.51
CA LEU A 16 -11.27 -4.43 6.19
C LEU A 16 -11.27 -3.56 7.44
N LEU A 17 -10.76 -2.36 7.31
CA LEU A 17 -10.67 -1.40 8.39
C LEU A 17 -11.54 -0.19 8.07
N HIS A 18 -12.12 0.41 9.10
CA HIS A 18 -12.93 1.63 8.99
C HIS A 18 -12.27 2.75 9.79
N ARG A 19 -12.14 3.93 9.18
CA ARG A 19 -11.53 5.09 9.83
C ARG A 19 -12.45 5.64 10.91
N SER A 20 -11.91 5.81 12.11
CA SER A 20 -12.61 6.44 13.22
C SER A 20 -11.77 7.58 13.77
N SER A 21 -12.32 8.32 14.75
CA SER A 21 -11.60 9.43 15.39
C SER A 21 -10.35 8.97 16.14
N GLY A 22 -10.33 7.72 16.61
CA GLY A 22 -9.20 7.16 17.34
C GLY A 22 -8.27 6.31 16.50
N GLY A 23 -8.47 6.26 15.18
CA GLY A 23 -7.66 5.45 14.28
C GLY A 23 -8.50 4.50 13.45
N TRP A 24 -7.93 3.34 13.09
CA TRP A 24 -8.61 2.34 12.29
C TRP A 24 -9.26 1.27 13.17
N LEU A 25 -10.52 0.93 12.87
CA LEU A 25 -11.24 -0.14 13.54
C LEU A 25 -11.41 -1.32 12.59
N LEU A 26 -11.18 -2.53 13.10
CA LEU A 26 -11.38 -3.75 12.32
C LEU A 26 -12.88 -3.98 12.09
N VAL A 27 -13.29 -4.02 10.83
CA VAL A 27 -14.66 -4.37 10.43
C VAL A 27 -14.80 -5.88 10.30
N GLY A 28 -13.83 -6.53 9.66
CA GLY A 28 -13.84 -7.96 9.47
C GLY A 28 -12.58 -8.43 8.77
N ARG A 29 -12.41 -9.74 8.73
CA ARG A 29 -11.24 -10.39 8.14
C ARG A 29 -11.67 -11.63 7.39
N VAL A 30 -11.04 -11.88 6.25
CA VAL A 30 -11.30 -13.05 5.40
C VAL A 30 -9.98 -13.70 5.06
N THR A 31 -9.91 -15.03 5.17
CA THR A 31 -8.73 -15.77 4.74
C THR A 31 -8.77 -15.97 3.23
N LEU A 32 -7.62 -15.85 2.58
CA LEU A 32 -7.53 -15.93 1.12
C LEU A 32 -7.82 -17.33 0.58
N ASP A 33 -7.65 -18.36 1.39
CA ASP A 33 -7.94 -19.75 1.02
C ASP A 33 -9.35 -20.21 1.39
N ALA A 34 -10.18 -19.28 1.85
CA ALA A 34 -11.56 -19.62 2.19
C ALA A 34 -12.31 -20.08 0.94
N PRO A 35 -13.06 -21.20 1.01
CA PRO A 35 -13.78 -21.69 -0.17
C PRO A 35 -14.91 -20.77 -0.61
N ASP A 36 -15.40 -19.92 0.30
CA ASP A 36 -16.46 -18.95 0.03
C ASP A 36 -15.93 -17.52 -0.06
N LEU A 37 -14.67 -17.36 -0.51
CA LEU A 37 -14.02 -16.05 -0.56
C LEU A 37 -14.85 -14.94 -1.23
N PRO A 38 -15.42 -15.14 -2.44
CA PRO A 38 -16.21 -14.07 -3.06
C PRO A 38 -17.42 -13.65 -2.23
N GLU A 39 -18.10 -14.60 -1.62
CA GLU A 39 -19.26 -14.32 -0.77
C GLU A 39 -18.85 -13.59 0.51
N ALA A 40 -17.74 -13.99 1.11
CA ALA A 40 -17.22 -13.36 2.32
C ALA A 40 -16.80 -11.91 2.04
N LEU A 41 -16.15 -11.65 0.89
CA LEU A 41 -15.79 -10.30 0.49
C LEU A 41 -17.02 -9.45 0.20
N SER A 42 -18.03 -10.03 -0.42
CA SER A 42 -19.29 -9.35 -0.68
C SER A 42 -19.99 -8.95 0.61
N TYR A 43 -19.93 -9.80 1.63
CA TYR A 43 -20.46 -9.51 2.94
C TYR A 43 -19.72 -8.35 3.61
N LEU A 44 -18.38 -8.35 3.54
CA LEU A 44 -17.58 -7.25 4.07
C LEU A 44 -17.93 -5.93 3.38
N ARG A 45 -18.08 -5.97 2.08
CA ARG A 45 -18.43 -4.78 1.30
C ARG A 45 -19.80 -4.25 1.71
N ALA A 46 -20.78 -5.13 1.88
CA ALA A 46 -22.12 -4.74 2.31
C ALA A 46 -22.08 -4.11 3.70
N THR A 47 -21.28 -4.67 4.61
CA THR A 47 -21.10 -4.12 5.94
C THR A 47 -20.49 -2.71 5.87
N ALA A 48 -19.47 -2.53 5.02
CA ALA A 48 -18.84 -1.21 4.84
C ALA A 48 -19.83 -0.18 4.29
N LEU A 49 -20.66 -0.57 3.32
CA LEU A 49 -21.67 0.33 2.75
C LEU A 49 -22.71 0.74 3.80
N GLY A 50 -23.01 -0.15 4.75
CA GLY A 50 -23.89 0.18 5.87
C GLY A 50 -23.28 1.19 6.83
N LEU A 51 -21.95 1.19 6.94
CA LEU A 51 -21.22 2.13 7.80
C LEU A 51 -20.97 3.48 7.12
N SER A 52 -20.99 3.53 5.80
CA SER A 52 -20.73 4.75 5.04
C SER A 52 -21.72 4.87 3.89
N PRO A 53 -22.87 5.50 4.12
CA PRO A 53 -23.92 5.62 3.08
C PRO A 53 -23.46 6.40 1.85
N ARG A 54 -22.37 7.15 1.94
CA ARG A 54 -21.83 7.93 0.81
C ARG A 54 -21.04 7.09 -0.17
N GLY A 55 -20.88 5.80 0.10
CA GLY A 55 -20.16 4.88 -0.76
C GLY A 55 -18.78 4.53 -0.21
N LEU A 56 -18.03 3.75 -0.99
CA LEU A 56 -16.71 3.28 -0.61
C LEU A 56 -15.61 4.09 -1.28
N ALA A 57 -14.60 4.44 -0.49
CA ALA A 57 -13.30 4.86 -0.97
C ALA A 57 -12.29 4.13 -0.09
N THR A 58 -11.41 3.34 -0.69
CA THR A 58 -10.59 2.38 0.04
C THR A 58 -9.12 2.60 -0.23
N LYS A 59 -8.35 2.66 0.85
CA LYS A 59 -6.90 2.67 0.83
C LYS A 59 -6.42 1.22 0.85
N LEU A 60 -5.51 0.87 -0.05
CA LEU A 60 -4.93 -0.47 -0.07
C LEU A 60 -3.61 -0.45 0.71
N ILE A 61 -3.49 -1.32 1.70
CA ILE A 61 -2.29 -1.44 2.53
C ILE A 61 -1.58 -2.72 2.15
N LEU A 62 -0.37 -2.59 1.64
CA LEU A 62 0.42 -3.73 1.15
C LEU A 62 1.20 -4.38 2.29
N PRO A 63 1.42 -5.71 2.24
CA PRO A 63 2.20 -6.39 3.27
C PRO A 63 3.69 -6.11 3.12
N ASP A 64 4.42 -6.16 4.24
CA ASP A 64 5.86 -5.92 4.29
C ASP A 64 6.64 -6.79 3.31
N GLU A 65 6.20 -8.03 3.13
CA GLU A 65 6.90 -9.02 2.32
C GLU A 65 6.95 -8.65 0.85
N GLN A 66 6.10 -7.73 0.42
CA GLN A 66 6.06 -7.24 -0.95
C GLN A 66 6.97 -6.03 -1.16
N LEU A 67 7.63 -5.56 -0.11
CA LEU A 67 8.44 -4.34 -0.15
C LEU A 67 9.92 -4.64 -0.02
N LEU A 68 10.73 -3.84 -0.70
CA LEU A 68 12.14 -3.73 -0.40
C LEU A 68 12.37 -2.40 0.31
N VAL A 69 12.98 -2.43 1.49
CA VAL A 69 13.40 -1.22 2.19
C VAL A 69 14.92 -1.18 2.19
N THR A 70 15.49 -0.11 1.67
CA THR A 70 16.94 0.01 1.53
C THR A 70 17.37 1.45 1.76
N THR A 71 18.65 1.64 2.10
CA THR A 71 19.26 2.95 2.24
C THR A 71 20.10 3.22 0.99
N VAL A 72 19.98 4.41 0.43
CA VAL A 72 20.71 4.80 -0.76
C VAL A 72 21.45 6.12 -0.51
N ASP A 73 22.47 6.38 -1.32
CA ASP A 73 23.20 7.64 -1.29
C ASP A 73 22.53 8.59 -2.32
N ALA A 74 21.82 9.58 -1.78
CA ALA A 74 21.09 10.54 -2.63
C ALA A 74 21.17 11.92 -1.97
N PRO A 75 22.34 12.59 -2.04
CA PRO A 75 22.57 13.84 -1.33
C PRO A 75 21.78 15.05 -1.85
N GLY A 76 21.24 14.97 -3.01
CA GLY A 76 20.55 16.12 -3.60
C GLY A 76 21.44 16.91 -4.53
N PRO A 77 21.39 18.26 -4.49
CA PRO A 77 20.85 19.12 -3.42
C PRO A 77 19.34 19.33 -3.42
N ASP A 78 18.68 19.21 -4.55
CA ASP A 78 17.23 19.44 -4.63
C ASP A 78 16.48 18.12 -4.76
N GLU A 79 15.15 18.21 -4.72
CA GLU A 79 14.29 17.03 -4.80
C GLU A 79 14.44 16.29 -6.12
N ALA A 80 14.50 17.02 -7.23
CA ALA A 80 14.61 16.41 -8.55
C ALA A 80 15.93 15.64 -8.69
N SER A 81 17.03 16.21 -8.21
CA SER A 81 18.33 15.56 -8.21
C SER A 81 18.30 14.31 -7.33
N ARG A 82 17.69 14.42 -6.15
CA ARG A 82 17.59 13.29 -5.21
C ARG A 82 16.78 12.15 -5.80
N LEU A 83 15.64 12.44 -6.44
CA LEU A 83 14.84 11.41 -7.09
C LEU A 83 15.62 10.68 -8.19
N ALA A 84 16.36 11.41 -9.01
CA ALA A 84 17.21 10.80 -10.04
C ALA A 84 18.28 9.91 -9.41
N GLN A 85 18.89 10.36 -8.33
CA GLN A 85 19.91 9.60 -7.61
C GLN A 85 19.33 8.32 -6.99
N ILE A 86 18.12 8.39 -6.45
CA ILE A 86 17.42 7.22 -5.92
C ILE A 86 17.18 6.20 -7.02
N ARG A 87 16.68 6.64 -8.18
CA ARG A 87 16.43 5.73 -9.31
C ARG A 87 17.70 5.05 -9.78
N THR A 88 18.80 5.79 -9.89
CA THR A 88 20.08 5.22 -10.25
C THR A 88 20.56 4.20 -9.22
N ALA A 89 20.39 4.51 -7.94
CA ALA A 89 20.79 3.60 -6.86
C ALA A 89 19.96 2.32 -6.84
N LEU A 90 18.73 2.36 -7.29
CA LEU A 90 17.86 1.19 -7.31
C LEU A 90 18.14 0.23 -8.47
N GLU A 91 18.84 0.69 -9.51
CA GLU A 91 19.19 -0.18 -10.62
C GLU A 91 19.97 -1.40 -10.14
N GLY A 92 19.51 -2.58 -10.50
CA GLY A 92 20.16 -3.83 -10.12
C GLY A 92 19.89 -4.31 -8.71
N ARG A 93 19.17 -3.56 -7.89
CA ARG A 93 18.84 -4.00 -6.51
C ARG A 93 17.62 -4.90 -6.46
N THR A 94 16.83 -4.94 -7.53
CA THR A 94 15.69 -5.83 -7.67
C THR A 94 15.77 -6.53 -9.02
N PRO A 95 15.00 -7.60 -9.23
CA PRO A 95 14.94 -8.24 -10.56
C PRO A 95 14.15 -7.41 -11.57
N TYR A 96 13.54 -6.29 -11.16
CA TYR A 96 12.72 -5.44 -12.02
C TYR A 96 13.54 -4.27 -12.55
N ALA A 97 13.17 -3.77 -13.74
CA ALA A 97 13.67 -2.48 -14.23
C ALA A 97 13.13 -1.35 -13.34
N VAL A 98 13.89 -0.26 -13.20
CA VAL A 98 13.49 0.84 -12.31
C VAL A 98 12.16 1.46 -12.73
N GLU A 99 11.87 1.55 -14.03
CA GLU A 99 10.59 2.06 -14.52
C GLU A 99 9.40 1.18 -14.14
N ASP A 100 9.64 -0.06 -13.72
CA ASP A 100 8.62 -0.99 -13.25
C ASP A 100 8.50 -0.99 -11.73
N LEU A 101 9.14 -0.04 -11.06
CA LEU A 101 9.09 0.12 -9.62
C LEU A 101 8.37 1.40 -9.24
N VAL A 102 7.73 1.37 -8.07
CA VAL A 102 7.18 2.55 -7.40
C VAL A 102 7.85 2.64 -6.04
N PHE A 103 8.23 3.83 -5.63
CA PHE A 103 8.91 3.98 -4.35
C PHE A 103 8.45 5.24 -3.63
N ASP A 104 8.64 5.20 -2.30
CA ASP A 104 8.59 6.37 -1.43
C ASP A 104 9.91 6.43 -0.67
N TRP A 105 10.24 7.58 -0.13
CA TRP A 105 11.51 7.75 0.57
C TRP A 105 11.36 8.69 1.74
N GLU A 106 12.30 8.57 2.70
CA GLU A 106 12.38 9.45 3.85
C GLU A 106 13.83 9.77 4.16
N LEU A 107 14.07 10.93 4.74
CA LEU A 107 15.40 11.35 5.18
C LEU A 107 15.48 11.15 6.69
N VAL A 108 16.39 10.29 7.14
CA VAL A 108 16.56 9.98 8.55
C VAL A 108 18.06 10.02 8.88
N ASP A 109 18.43 10.95 9.76
CA ASP A 109 19.83 11.13 10.23
C ASP A 109 20.84 11.27 9.08
N GLY A 110 20.42 11.97 8.01
CA GLY A 110 21.27 12.18 6.84
C GLY A 110 21.22 11.05 5.81
N ASP A 111 20.59 9.93 6.13
CA ASP A 111 20.46 8.81 5.21
C ASP A 111 19.10 8.88 4.50
N VAL A 112 19.10 8.49 3.23
CA VAL A 112 17.86 8.36 2.46
C VAL A 112 17.43 6.91 2.48
N ARG A 113 16.30 6.65 3.14
CA ARG A 113 15.68 5.33 3.19
C ARG A 113 14.58 5.27 2.16
N VAL A 114 14.52 4.19 1.41
CA VAL A 114 13.58 4.02 0.30
C VAL A 114 12.76 2.76 0.52
N ALA A 115 11.45 2.88 0.42
CA ALA A 115 10.55 1.75 0.40
C ALA A 115 10.10 1.54 -1.04
N VAL A 116 10.29 0.36 -1.58
CA VAL A 116 10.12 0.06 -3.01
C VAL A 116 9.16 -1.10 -3.17
N VAL A 117 8.26 -0.98 -4.14
CA VAL A 117 7.35 -2.06 -4.51
C VAL A 117 7.31 -2.17 -6.03
N ALA A 118 7.13 -3.39 -6.53
CA ALA A 118 6.93 -3.60 -7.97
C ALA A 118 5.58 -3.02 -8.40
N ARG A 119 5.55 -2.34 -9.53
CA ARG A 119 4.29 -1.82 -10.10
C ARG A 119 3.29 -2.94 -10.32
N GLU A 120 3.77 -4.11 -10.72
CA GLU A 120 2.95 -5.30 -10.88
C GLU A 120 2.19 -5.66 -9.60
N THR A 121 2.84 -5.53 -8.44
CA THR A 121 2.20 -5.78 -7.14
C THR A 121 1.07 -4.81 -6.88
N LEU A 122 1.27 -3.52 -7.20
CA LEU A 122 0.21 -2.51 -7.07
C LEU A 122 -0.95 -2.81 -8.01
N ASP A 123 -0.65 -3.17 -9.26
CA ASP A 123 -1.67 -3.48 -10.26
C ASP A 123 -2.50 -4.69 -9.86
N GLU A 124 -1.88 -5.72 -9.29
CA GLU A 124 -2.58 -6.90 -8.80
C GLU A 124 -3.52 -6.56 -7.64
N ALA A 125 -3.05 -5.74 -6.69
CA ALA A 125 -3.87 -5.32 -5.55
C ALA A 125 -5.04 -4.46 -6.03
N GLU A 126 -4.80 -3.54 -6.95
CA GLU A 126 -5.85 -2.69 -7.51
C GLU A 126 -6.89 -3.51 -8.26
N SER A 127 -6.45 -4.45 -9.08
CA SER A 127 -7.36 -5.32 -9.85
C SER A 127 -8.25 -6.15 -8.93
N PHE A 128 -7.66 -6.70 -7.88
CA PHE A 128 -8.41 -7.47 -6.90
C PHE A 128 -9.49 -6.61 -6.21
N ALA A 129 -9.08 -5.43 -5.73
CA ALA A 129 -10.01 -4.54 -5.03
C ALA A 129 -11.11 -4.03 -5.97
N THR A 130 -10.78 -3.75 -7.23
CA THR A 130 -11.74 -3.30 -8.23
C THR A 130 -12.72 -4.41 -8.58
N GLU A 131 -12.23 -5.64 -8.76
CA GLU A 131 -13.06 -6.80 -9.05
C GLU A 131 -14.11 -7.03 -7.97
N HIS A 132 -13.72 -6.84 -6.70
CA HIS A 132 -14.61 -7.02 -5.56
C HIS A 132 -15.32 -5.73 -5.14
N ARG A 133 -15.21 -4.67 -5.97
CA ARG A 133 -15.95 -3.40 -5.85
C ARG A 133 -15.66 -2.62 -4.57
N PHE A 134 -14.40 -2.64 -4.13
CA PHE A 134 -13.98 -1.86 -2.97
C PHE A 134 -13.52 -0.44 -3.32
N ASN A 135 -13.50 -0.07 -4.59
CA ASN A 135 -13.14 1.27 -5.07
C ASN A 135 -11.80 1.75 -4.50
N PRO A 136 -10.68 1.16 -4.95
CA PRO A 136 -9.37 1.56 -4.46
C PRO A 136 -9.01 2.96 -4.93
N VAL A 137 -8.53 3.81 -4.02
CA VAL A 137 -8.19 5.21 -4.31
C VAL A 137 -6.75 5.56 -3.93
N SER A 138 -6.07 4.74 -3.14
CA SER A 138 -4.67 4.98 -2.80
C SER A 138 -3.98 3.69 -2.37
N PHE A 139 -2.64 3.73 -2.39
CA PHE A 139 -1.79 2.60 -2.02
C PHE A 139 -0.79 3.06 -0.99
N ALA A 140 -0.59 2.25 0.04
CA ALA A 140 0.40 2.52 1.08
C ALA A 140 0.89 1.20 1.66
N ALA A 141 1.89 1.29 2.53
CA ALA A 141 2.33 0.16 3.35
C ALA A 141 2.48 0.65 4.77
N ALA A 142 2.12 -0.18 5.73
CA ALA A 142 2.37 0.09 7.15
C ALA A 142 3.87 0.21 7.38
N PRO A 143 4.30 0.89 8.46
CA PRO A 143 5.73 0.99 8.74
C PRO A 143 6.40 -0.36 8.73
N ALA A 144 7.42 -0.52 7.89
CA ALA A 144 8.18 -1.74 7.73
C ALA A 144 9.51 -1.61 8.46
N LYS A 145 10.17 -2.73 8.70
CA LYS A 145 11.49 -2.72 9.31
C LYS A 145 12.46 -1.91 8.45
N GLY A 146 13.07 -0.89 9.05
CA GLY A 146 14.00 -0.02 8.35
C GLY A 146 13.38 1.23 7.76
N TYR A 147 12.06 1.41 7.90
CA TYR A 147 11.35 2.58 7.43
C TYR A 147 10.49 3.13 8.57
N ALA A 148 10.65 4.41 8.91
CA ALA A 148 10.05 4.98 10.11
C ALA A 148 8.56 5.29 9.95
N GLY A 149 8.14 5.74 8.77
CA GLY A 149 6.78 6.16 8.53
C GLY A 149 6.00 5.19 7.67
N GLU A 150 4.77 5.58 7.34
CA GLU A 150 3.97 4.86 6.36
C GLU A 150 4.49 5.19 4.96
N ALA A 151 4.80 4.17 4.17
CA ALA A 151 5.18 4.38 2.78
C ALA A 151 3.93 4.63 1.94
N PHE A 152 3.95 5.66 1.10
CA PHE A 152 2.83 6.03 0.25
C PHE A 152 3.22 5.85 -1.22
N PHE A 153 2.46 5.03 -1.94
CA PHE A 153 2.79 4.68 -3.33
C PHE A 153 1.86 5.36 -4.34
N GLY A 154 1.06 6.27 -3.88
CA GLY A 154 0.29 7.13 -4.76
C GLY A 154 -1.20 6.85 -4.75
N PRO A 155 -1.98 7.77 -5.35
CA PRO A 155 -3.39 7.55 -5.62
C PRO A 155 -3.58 6.70 -6.87
N THR A 156 -4.73 6.07 -6.99
CA THR A 156 -5.10 5.38 -8.23
C THR A 156 -5.53 6.35 -9.30
#